data_c7bd155c01883fcf69e20f531310333b
#
_entry.id   c7bd155c01883fcf69e20f531310333b
#
_cell.length_a   1.000
_cell.length_b   1.000
_cell.length_c   1.000
_cell.angle_alpha   90.00
_cell.angle_beta   90.00
_cell.angle_gamma   90.00
#
_symmetry.space_group_name_H-M   'P 1'
#
loop_
_entity.id
_entity.type
_entity.pdbx_description
1 polymer ?
#
loop_
_entity_poly.entity_id
_entity_poly.type
_entity_poly.pdbx_seq_one_letter_code
_entity_poly.pdbx_strand_id
1 'polypeptide(L)'
;MRDLEKQFHESAAWEQRPKPTTTAPEPRDLDLKDSSVLIEKIQQMYDVLRLALESDSTRLITLFLSFTTPPLKLPGVTQDTHNLTHHGGSPEALAQLEIIERAGLAKFSGLLDGLKTAQEQGAPLLDRTMVLFGSVMGDANTHNNANFPLLLAGGGFKHGQHLAFDKTNNTPLANIYVSMLQRLGIGSEKFATSNGTMRGLEMA
;
A
#
# COMPACT_ATOMS: atom_id res chain seq x y z
N MET A 1 16.52 15.79 -24.72
CA MET A 1 17.29 14.62 -25.17
C MET A 1 18.38 14.21 -24.16
N ARG A 2 19.29 15.09 -23.78
CA ARG A 2 20.38 14.74 -22.82
C ARG A 2 19.92 14.16 -21.47
N ASP A 3 18.82 14.65 -20.93
CA ASP A 3 18.29 14.16 -19.65
C ASP A 3 17.71 12.75 -19.77
N LEU A 4 17.07 12.42 -20.91
CA LEU A 4 16.59 11.08 -21.20
C LEU A 4 17.75 10.10 -21.40
N GLU A 5 18.79 10.50 -22.13
CA GLU A 5 20.00 9.68 -22.30
C GLU A 5 20.69 9.40 -20.97
N LYS A 6 20.78 10.42 -20.10
CA LYS A 6 21.32 10.25 -18.74
C LYS A 6 20.48 9.26 -17.92
N GLN A 7 19.14 9.38 -17.96
CA GLN A 7 18.25 8.45 -17.28
C GLN A 7 18.40 7.01 -17.78
N PHE A 8 18.55 6.81 -19.09
CA PHE A 8 18.81 5.48 -19.65
C PHE A 8 20.13 4.89 -19.18
N HIS A 9 21.19 5.70 -19.15
CA HIS A 9 22.51 5.24 -18.66
C HIS A 9 22.45 4.91 -17.15
N GLU A 10 21.78 5.71 -16.34
CA GLU A 10 21.62 5.46 -14.92
C GLU A 10 20.79 4.21 -14.67
N SER A 11 19.72 3.96 -15.45
CA SER A 11 18.92 2.74 -15.39
C SER A 11 19.72 1.51 -15.78
N ALA A 12 20.45 1.54 -16.88
CA ALA A 12 21.32 0.45 -17.31
C ALA A 12 22.43 0.15 -16.27
N ALA A 13 23.02 1.17 -15.69
CA ALA A 13 24.02 1.00 -14.64
C ALA A 13 23.40 0.39 -13.36
N TRP A 14 22.15 0.70 -13.02
CA TRP A 14 21.45 0.08 -11.90
C TRP A 14 21.13 -1.40 -12.16
N GLU A 15 20.71 -1.76 -13.38
CA GLU A 15 20.44 -3.15 -13.77
C GLU A 15 21.68 -4.04 -13.66
N GLN A 16 22.86 -3.49 -13.96
CA GLN A 16 24.14 -4.21 -13.92
C GLN A 16 24.78 -4.26 -12.53
N ARG A 17 24.28 -3.55 -11.54
CA ARG A 17 24.80 -3.61 -10.16
C ARG A 17 24.57 -5.00 -9.57
N PRO A 18 25.53 -5.55 -8.83
CA PRO A 18 25.30 -6.73 -8.01
C PRO A 18 24.10 -6.47 -7.07
N LYS A 19 23.12 -7.35 -7.14
CA LYS A 19 21.92 -7.23 -6.31
C LYS A 19 22.17 -7.83 -4.93
N PRO A 20 21.56 -7.28 -3.86
CA PRO A 20 21.63 -7.87 -2.53
C PRO A 20 21.10 -9.32 -2.56
N THR A 21 21.80 -10.21 -1.86
CA THR A 21 21.32 -11.57 -1.66
C THR A 21 20.29 -11.57 -0.56
N THR A 22 19.12 -12.13 -0.84
CA THR A 22 18.02 -12.26 0.13
C THR A 22 17.61 -13.72 0.25
N THR A 23 16.98 -14.06 1.37
CA THR A 23 16.39 -15.38 1.57
C THR A 23 14.91 -15.31 1.25
N ALA A 24 14.50 -16.03 0.22
CA ALA A 24 13.10 -16.15 -0.11
C ALA A 24 12.35 -16.93 0.98
N PRO A 25 11.18 -16.47 1.42
CA PRO A 25 10.33 -17.27 2.27
C PRO A 25 9.87 -18.55 1.55
N GLU A 26 9.59 -19.61 2.30
CA GLU A 26 8.99 -20.83 1.73
C GLU A 26 7.67 -20.48 1.01
N PRO A 27 7.52 -20.90 -0.26
CA PRO A 27 6.27 -20.70 -0.98
C PRO A 27 5.12 -21.41 -0.25
N ARG A 28 3.97 -20.73 -0.16
CA ARG A 28 2.76 -21.35 0.37
C ARG A 28 2.12 -22.22 -0.70
N ASP A 29 1.71 -23.42 -0.31
CA ASP A 29 0.89 -24.29 -1.18
C ASP A 29 -0.55 -23.79 -1.16
N LEU A 30 -0.86 -22.83 -2.03
CA LEU A 30 -2.19 -22.22 -2.15
C LEU A 30 -2.78 -22.54 -3.52
N ASP A 31 -4.03 -23.02 -3.54
CA ASP A 31 -4.78 -23.07 -4.79
C ASP A 31 -5.04 -21.65 -5.30
N LEU A 32 -4.35 -21.27 -6.37
CA LEU A 32 -4.47 -19.94 -6.96
C LEU A 32 -5.88 -19.66 -7.53
N LYS A 33 -6.68 -20.70 -7.79
CA LYS A 33 -8.06 -20.57 -8.27
C LYS A 33 -9.05 -20.40 -7.12
N ASP A 34 -8.71 -20.84 -5.92
CA ASP A 34 -9.56 -20.69 -4.74
C ASP A 34 -9.49 -19.26 -4.20
N SER A 35 -10.46 -18.42 -4.56
CA SER A 35 -10.53 -17.04 -4.09
C SER A 35 -10.94 -16.91 -2.61
N SER A 36 -11.44 -17.99 -1.99
CA SER A 36 -11.79 -17.97 -0.55
C SER A 36 -10.58 -17.88 0.38
N VAL A 37 -9.37 -18.18 -0.11
CA VAL A 37 -8.07 -18.04 0.62
C VAL A 37 -7.34 -16.74 0.25
N LEU A 38 -8.07 -15.68 -0.05
CA LEU A 38 -7.49 -14.40 -0.48
C LEU A 38 -6.54 -13.79 0.55
N ILE A 39 -6.83 -13.92 1.85
CA ILE A 39 -5.97 -13.36 2.91
C ILE A 39 -4.59 -14.02 2.92
N GLU A 40 -4.52 -15.32 2.67
CA GLU A 40 -3.26 -16.06 2.53
C GLU A 40 -2.51 -15.66 1.25
N LYS A 41 -3.25 -15.43 0.16
CA LYS A 41 -2.66 -14.93 -1.10
C LYS A 41 -2.10 -13.52 -0.94
N ILE A 42 -2.78 -12.64 -0.22
CA ILE A 42 -2.27 -11.30 0.11
C ILE A 42 -0.95 -11.42 0.86
N GLN A 43 -0.85 -12.33 1.85
CA GLN A 43 0.42 -12.56 2.54
C GLN A 43 1.53 -12.99 1.59
N GLN A 44 1.25 -13.94 0.69
CA GLN A 44 2.24 -14.40 -0.29
C GLN A 44 2.67 -13.28 -1.23
N MET A 45 1.73 -12.43 -1.68
CA MET A 45 2.05 -11.25 -2.49
C MET A 45 2.94 -10.28 -1.72
N TYR A 46 2.66 -10.00 -0.46
CA TYR A 46 3.48 -9.13 0.37
C TYR A 46 4.88 -9.71 0.62
N ASP A 47 5.01 -11.02 0.78
CA ASP A 47 6.31 -11.71 0.89
C ASP A 47 7.14 -11.49 -0.40
N VAL A 48 6.51 -11.60 -1.58
CA VAL A 48 7.15 -11.33 -2.87
C VAL A 48 7.52 -9.85 -3.03
N LEU A 49 6.63 -8.91 -2.63
CA LEU A 49 6.92 -7.48 -2.68
C LEU A 49 8.13 -7.12 -1.81
N ARG A 50 8.16 -7.65 -0.58
CA ARG A 50 9.30 -7.45 0.33
C ARG A 50 10.58 -7.98 -0.28
N LEU A 51 10.57 -9.20 -0.79
CA LEU A 51 11.73 -9.81 -1.45
C LEU A 51 12.23 -8.98 -2.64
N ALA A 52 11.32 -8.46 -3.46
CA ALA A 52 11.66 -7.63 -4.61
C ALA A 52 12.34 -6.30 -4.21
N LEU A 53 11.90 -5.70 -3.10
CA LEU A 53 12.53 -4.49 -2.55
C LEU A 53 13.87 -4.81 -1.89
N GLU A 54 13.95 -5.86 -1.07
CA GLU A 54 15.18 -6.29 -0.39
C GLU A 54 16.30 -6.66 -1.39
N SER A 55 15.93 -7.27 -2.51
CA SER A 55 16.88 -7.62 -3.57
C SER A 55 17.19 -6.48 -4.55
N ASP A 56 16.63 -5.28 -4.34
CA ASP A 56 16.72 -4.16 -5.28
C ASP A 56 16.36 -4.58 -6.73
N SER A 57 15.40 -5.51 -6.87
CA SER A 57 14.89 -5.95 -8.19
C SER A 57 13.93 -4.93 -8.79
N THR A 58 13.25 -4.16 -7.95
CA THR A 58 12.41 -3.02 -8.34
C THR A 58 12.34 -2.01 -7.20
N ARG A 59 12.03 -0.76 -7.54
CA ARG A 59 11.83 0.35 -6.58
C ARG A 59 10.45 0.96 -6.63
N LEU A 60 9.64 0.55 -7.60
CA LEU A 60 8.26 1.01 -7.77
C LEU A 60 7.34 -0.19 -7.89
N ILE A 61 6.36 -0.27 -7.01
CA ILE A 61 5.40 -1.36 -6.97
C ILE A 61 4.00 -0.76 -6.82
N THR A 62 3.08 -1.27 -7.59
CA THR A 62 1.64 -1.06 -7.38
C THR A 62 0.95 -2.41 -7.27
N LEU A 63 0.07 -2.56 -6.29
CA LEU A 63 -0.71 -3.76 -6.06
C LEU A 63 -2.18 -3.39 -5.92
N PHE A 64 -3.02 -3.99 -6.75
CA PHE A 64 -4.47 -3.90 -6.62
C PHE A 64 -4.98 -5.12 -5.87
N LEU A 65 -5.65 -4.88 -4.73
CA LEU A 65 -6.29 -5.91 -3.93
C LEU A 65 -7.80 -5.85 -4.18
N SER A 66 -8.35 -6.92 -4.75
CA SER A 66 -9.79 -7.04 -4.99
C SER A 66 -10.39 -8.03 -4.00
N PHE A 67 -11.50 -7.64 -3.38
CA PHE A 67 -12.23 -8.46 -2.41
C PHE A 67 -13.59 -8.95 -2.94
N THR A 68 -13.83 -8.88 -4.24
CA THR A 68 -15.03 -9.46 -4.86
C THR A 68 -14.87 -10.96 -5.00
N THR A 69 -15.14 -11.69 -3.94
CA THR A 69 -14.86 -13.13 -3.85
C THR A 69 -16.02 -13.86 -3.15
N PRO A 70 -16.15 -15.17 -3.33
CA PRO A 70 -17.02 -15.97 -2.46
C PRO A 70 -16.63 -15.75 -0.99
N PRO A 71 -17.44 -16.20 -0.03
CA PRO A 71 -17.12 -16.03 1.39
C PRO A 71 -15.69 -16.48 1.68
N LEU A 72 -14.94 -15.61 2.34
CA LEU A 72 -13.56 -15.92 2.71
C LEU A 72 -13.53 -16.99 3.81
N LYS A 73 -12.54 -17.87 3.78
CA LYS A 73 -12.32 -18.89 4.82
C LYS A 73 -11.80 -18.25 6.11
N LEU A 74 -12.62 -17.39 6.70
CA LEU A 74 -12.37 -16.75 7.99
C LEU A 74 -13.51 -17.12 8.95
N PRO A 75 -13.19 -17.51 10.20
CA PRO A 75 -14.21 -17.74 11.21
C PRO A 75 -15.13 -16.53 11.37
N GLY A 76 -16.44 -16.73 11.27
CA GLY A 76 -17.43 -15.67 11.39
C GLY A 76 -17.77 -14.95 10.07
N VAL A 77 -17.16 -15.32 8.94
CA VAL A 77 -17.50 -14.80 7.61
C VAL A 77 -18.31 -15.86 6.86
N THR A 78 -19.54 -15.52 6.47
CA THR A 78 -20.50 -16.44 5.83
C THR A 78 -21.06 -15.91 4.51
N GLN A 79 -20.82 -14.62 4.20
CA GLN A 79 -21.27 -13.98 2.97
C GLN A 79 -20.07 -13.51 2.14
N ASP A 80 -20.28 -13.34 0.84
CA ASP A 80 -19.27 -12.78 -0.03
C ASP A 80 -19.01 -11.30 0.32
N THR A 81 -17.77 -10.89 0.11
CA THR A 81 -17.31 -9.57 0.54
C THR A 81 -18.04 -8.44 -0.17
N HIS A 82 -18.42 -8.61 -1.45
CA HIS A 82 -19.13 -7.57 -2.18
C HIS A 82 -20.50 -7.30 -1.57
N ASN A 83 -21.30 -8.35 -1.29
CA ASN A 83 -22.59 -8.17 -0.64
C ASN A 83 -22.46 -7.57 0.76
N LEU A 84 -21.42 -7.94 1.51
CA LEU A 84 -21.14 -7.33 2.81
C LEU A 84 -20.85 -5.82 2.69
N THR A 85 -20.18 -5.36 1.61
CA THR A 85 -19.94 -3.92 1.43
C THR A 85 -21.23 -3.12 1.22
N HIS A 86 -22.29 -3.77 0.74
CA HIS A 86 -23.65 -3.17 0.65
C HIS A 86 -24.49 -3.43 1.90
N HIS A 87 -23.90 -3.23 3.06
CA HIS A 87 -24.44 -3.61 4.37
C HIS A 87 -25.78 -2.96 4.76
N GLY A 88 -26.17 -1.85 4.12
CA GLY A 88 -27.41 -1.14 4.45
C GLY A 88 -27.57 -0.75 5.92
N GLY A 89 -26.46 -0.69 6.68
CA GLY A 89 -26.46 -0.45 8.12
C GLY A 89 -26.64 -1.70 8.98
N SER A 90 -26.67 -2.94 8.40
CA SER A 90 -26.79 -4.18 9.17
C SER A 90 -25.57 -4.38 10.09
N PRO A 91 -25.79 -4.50 11.43
CA PRO A 91 -24.71 -4.79 12.37
C PRO A 91 -23.98 -6.12 12.07
N GLU A 92 -24.69 -7.13 11.59
CA GLU A 92 -24.15 -8.46 11.26
C GLU A 92 -23.24 -8.39 10.05
N ALA A 93 -23.59 -7.61 9.01
CA ALA A 93 -22.75 -7.40 7.85
C ALA A 93 -21.50 -6.59 8.21
N LEU A 94 -21.63 -5.53 9.01
CA LEU A 94 -20.52 -4.73 9.49
C LEU A 94 -19.54 -5.55 10.35
N ALA A 95 -20.05 -6.45 11.20
CA ALA A 95 -19.19 -7.33 11.99
C ALA A 95 -18.36 -8.29 11.12
N GLN A 96 -18.95 -8.81 10.04
CA GLN A 96 -18.21 -9.66 9.09
C GLN A 96 -17.16 -8.86 8.30
N LEU A 97 -17.49 -7.65 7.86
CA LEU A 97 -16.52 -6.74 7.22
C LEU A 97 -15.35 -6.42 8.15
N GLU A 98 -15.62 -6.15 9.42
CA GLU A 98 -14.57 -5.90 10.40
C GLU A 98 -13.60 -7.07 10.51
N ILE A 99 -14.09 -8.32 10.50
CA ILE A 99 -13.24 -9.52 10.51
C ILE A 99 -12.32 -9.54 9.28
N ILE A 100 -12.88 -9.28 8.09
CA ILE A 100 -12.14 -9.29 6.82
C ILE A 100 -11.08 -8.18 6.82
N GLU A 101 -11.46 -6.96 7.18
CA GLU A 101 -10.57 -5.81 7.19
C GLU A 101 -9.43 -5.98 8.20
N ARG A 102 -9.74 -6.47 9.42
CA ARG A 102 -8.72 -6.77 10.43
C ARG A 102 -7.74 -7.84 9.94
N ALA A 103 -8.22 -8.88 9.26
CA ALA A 103 -7.35 -9.91 8.69
C ALA A 103 -6.43 -9.32 7.60
N GLY A 104 -6.96 -8.48 6.71
CA GLY A 104 -6.17 -7.78 5.69
C GLY A 104 -5.14 -6.82 6.27
N LEU A 105 -5.54 -5.99 7.25
CA LEU A 105 -4.65 -5.06 7.94
C LEU A 105 -3.56 -5.76 8.74
N ALA A 106 -3.84 -6.94 9.32
CA ALA A 106 -2.82 -7.75 9.98
C ALA A 106 -1.72 -8.20 9.01
N LYS A 107 -2.09 -8.55 7.75
CA LYS A 107 -1.10 -8.88 6.69
C LYS A 107 -0.30 -7.64 6.27
N PHE A 108 -0.95 -6.50 6.15
CA PHE A 108 -0.29 -5.23 5.86
C PHE A 108 0.70 -4.82 6.97
N SER A 109 0.32 -4.96 8.24
CA SER A 109 1.22 -4.76 9.37
C SER A 109 2.45 -5.66 9.28
N GLY A 110 2.26 -6.95 8.94
CA GLY A 110 3.37 -7.89 8.72
C GLY A 110 4.33 -7.47 7.60
N LEU A 111 3.82 -6.86 6.52
CA LEU A 111 4.68 -6.27 5.47
C LEU A 111 5.53 -5.13 6.04
N LEU A 112 4.92 -4.21 6.80
CA LEU A 112 5.64 -3.08 7.41
C LEU A 112 6.70 -3.55 8.41
N ASP A 113 6.37 -4.55 9.24
CA ASP A 113 7.32 -5.16 10.19
C ASP A 113 8.49 -5.81 9.44
N GLY A 114 8.22 -6.51 8.34
CA GLY A 114 9.25 -7.07 7.48
C GLY A 114 10.18 -6.01 6.91
N LEU A 115 9.64 -4.92 6.35
CA LEU A 115 10.43 -3.80 5.82
C LEU A 115 11.20 -3.05 6.92
N LYS A 116 10.67 -2.99 8.14
CA LYS A 116 11.35 -2.40 9.30
C LYS A 116 12.51 -3.26 9.78
N THR A 117 12.38 -4.58 9.69
CA THR A 117 13.42 -5.53 10.10
C THR A 117 14.53 -5.62 9.08
N ALA A 118 14.19 -5.58 7.79
CA ALA A 118 15.15 -5.58 6.69
C ALA A 118 16.03 -4.32 6.75
N GLN A 119 17.33 -4.49 6.49
CA GLN A 119 18.32 -3.42 6.59
C GLN A 119 18.90 -3.09 5.21
N GLU A 120 18.99 -1.82 4.90
CA GLU A 120 19.73 -1.30 3.77
C GLU A 120 20.72 -0.23 4.24
N GLN A 121 22.02 -0.45 4.02
CA GLN A 121 23.08 0.48 4.41
C GLN A 121 23.02 0.91 5.90
N GLY A 122 22.65 -0.03 6.78
CA GLY A 122 22.60 0.20 8.23
C GLY A 122 21.36 0.92 8.74
N ALA A 123 20.34 1.10 7.90
CA ALA A 123 19.04 1.64 8.31
C ALA A 123 17.89 0.69 7.91
N PRO A 124 16.75 0.70 8.60
CA PRO A 124 15.56 -0.03 8.17
C PRO A 124 15.17 0.28 6.73
N LEU A 125 14.86 -0.75 5.95
CA LEU A 125 14.41 -0.56 4.56
C LEU A 125 13.13 0.29 4.50
N LEU A 126 12.28 0.21 5.53
CA LEU A 126 11.07 1.01 5.65
C LEU A 126 11.36 2.52 5.68
N ASP A 127 12.47 2.97 6.27
CA ASP A 127 12.82 4.39 6.33
C ASP A 127 13.08 4.99 4.93
N ARG A 128 13.39 4.12 3.96
CA ARG A 128 13.65 4.47 2.56
C ARG A 128 12.51 4.08 1.61
N THR A 129 11.50 3.38 2.11
CA THR A 129 10.36 2.88 1.33
C THR A 129 9.09 3.60 1.75
N MET A 130 8.48 4.34 0.85
CA MET A 130 7.15 4.92 1.07
C MET A 130 6.09 3.88 0.74
N VAL A 131 5.28 3.50 1.71
CA VAL A 131 4.17 2.55 1.54
C VAL A 131 2.86 3.29 1.70
N LEU A 132 2.12 3.45 0.60
CA LEU A 132 0.78 4.03 0.60
C LEU A 132 -0.25 2.92 0.42
N PHE A 133 -1.14 2.79 1.39
CA PHE A 133 -2.22 1.79 1.39
C PHE A 133 -3.56 2.48 1.64
N GLY A 134 -4.62 2.03 0.99
CA GLY A 134 -5.95 2.56 1.24
C GLY A 134 -7.01 2.00 0.32
N SER A 135 -8.23 2.48 0.52
CA SER A 135 -9.39 2.19 -0.31
C SER A 135 -9.52 3.24 -1.42
N VAL A 136 -10.28 2.91 -2.45
CA VAL A 136 -10.74 3.85 -3.49
C VAL A 136 -12.14 4.39 -3.19
N MET A 137 -12.74 3.96 -2.07
CA MET A 137 -14.06 4.37 -1.63
C MET A 137 -14.02 4.79 -0.16
N GLY A 138 -14.68 5.89 0.17
CA GLY A 138 -14.94 6.33 1.53
C GLY A 138 -16.17 5.66 2.13
N ASP A 139 -17.12 5.27 1.27
CA ASP A 139 -18.31 4.51 1.61
C ASP A 139 -18.65 3.55 0.48
N ALA A 140 -18.31 2.28 0.67
CA ALA A 140 -18.58 1.24 -0.30
C ALA A 140 -20.07 0.92 -0.43
N ASN A 141 -20.88 1.12 0.63
CA ASN A 141 -22.31 0.86 0.61
C ASN A 141 -23.07 1.74 -0.41
N THR A 142 -22.61 2.98 -0.60
CA THR A 142 -23.18 3.92 -1.56
C THR A 142 -22.30 4.17 -2.79
N HIS A 143 -21.19 3.45 -2.92
CA HIS A 143 -20.16 3.66 -3.96
C HIS A 143 -19.60 5.09 -3.97
N ASN A 144 -19.57 5.73 -2.80
CA ASN A 144 -19.03 7.08 -2.67
C ASN A 144 -17.49 7.03 -2.55
N ASN A 145 -16.80 7.67 -3.47
CA ASN A 145 -15.34 7.74 -3.50
C ASN A 145 -14.77 9.05 -2.92
N ALA A 146 -15.55 9.78 -2.13
CA ALA A 146 -15.08 10.93 -1.38
C ALA A 146 -14.56 10.50 0.02
N ASN A 147 -13.60 11.26 0.55
CA ASN A 147 -13.12 11.12 1.93
C ASN A 147 -12.63 9.71 2.32
N PHE A 148 -12.03 8.98 1.39
CA PHE A 148 -11.56 7.63 1.71
C PHE A 148 -10.29 7.65 2.59
N PRO A 149 -10.13 6.61 3.46
CA PRO A 149 -9.00 6.51 4.36
C PRO A 149 -7.75 6.06 3.62
N LEU A 150 -6.61 6.65 4.01
CA LEU A 150 -5.29 6.25 3.53
C LEU A 150 -4.33 6.05 4.72
N LEU A 151 -3.42 5.12 4.57
CA LEU A 151 -2.29 4.91 5.47
C LEU A 151 -1.00 5.17 4.68
N LEU A 152 -0.15 6.04 5.19
CA LEU A 152 1.21 6.23 4.68
C LEU A 152 2.19 5.79 5.75
N ALA A 153 3.14 4.94 5.37
CA ALA A 153 4.18 4.47 6.26
C ALA A 153 5.56 4.59 5.60
N GLY A 154 6.59 4.73 6.40
CA GLY A 154 7.98 4.78 5.97
C GLY A 154 8.39 6.05 5.23
N GLY A 155 9.44 5.96 4.41
CA GLY A 155 9.94 7.05 3.60
C GLY A 155 10.57 8.22 4.36
N GLY A 156 10.79 8.10 5.68
CA GLY A 156 11.36 9.17 6.51
C GLY A 156 10.40 10.31 6.81
N PHE A 157 9.09 10.12 6.65
CA PHE A 157 8.07 11.04 7.14
C PHE A 157 7.86 10.89 8.64
N LYS A 158 7.40 11.97 9.29
CA LYS A 158 7.02 11.96 10.71
C LYS A 158 5.65 11.27 10.85
N HIS A 159 5.70 10.04 11.35
CA HIS A 159 4.52 9.20 11.52
C HIS A 159 3.89 9.29 12.92
N GLY A 160 2.84 8.49 13.17
CA GLY A 160 2.15 8.43 14.46
C GLY A 160 1.09 9.50 14.64
N GLN A 161 0.55 10.04 13.55
CA GLN A 161 -0.47 11.07 13.54
C GLN A 161 -1.66 10.69 12.65
N HIS A 162 -2.81 11.29 12.95
CA HIS A 162 -4.00 11.24 12.12
C HIS A 162 -4.25 12.62 11.52
N LEU A 163 -4.15 12.71 10.20
CA LEU A 163 -4.44 13.93 9.45
C LEU A 163 -5.90 13.90 9.02
N ALA A 164 -6.74 14.71 9.67
CA ALA A 164 -8.13 14.89 9.28
C ALA A 164 -8.29 16.22 8.52
N PHE A 165 -9.01 16.17 7.41
CA PHE A 165 -9.29 17.33 6.57
C PHE A 165 -10.79 17.65 6.57
N ASP A 166 -11.14 18.86 6.14
CA ASP A 166 -12.54 19.27 6.02
C ASP A 166 -13.27 18.41 4.99
N LYS A 167 -14.45 17.89 5.35
CA LYS A 167 -15.21 16.98 4.48
C LYS A 167 -15.81 17.67 3.26
N THR A 168 -16.08 18.98 3.35
CA THR A 168 -16.70 19.77 2.29
C THR A 168 -15.65 20.41 1.38
N ASN A 169 -14.59 20.98 1.99
CA ASN A 169 -13.45 21.60 1.30
C ASN A 169 -12.20 20.74 1.51
N ASN A 170 -12.27 19.49 1.07
CA ASN A 170 -11.22 18.53 1.34
C ASN A 170 -9.92 18.88 0.61
N THR A 171 -8.81 18.51 1.23
CA THR A 171 -7.49 18.59 0.60
C THR A 171 -7.42 17.59 -0.56
N PRO A 172 -7.01 18.01 -1.77
CA PRO A 172 -6.86 17.07 -2.87
C PRO A 172 -5.93 15.91 -2.53
N LEU A 173 -6.37 14.67 -2.78
CA LEU A 173 -5.52 13.49 -2.61
C LEU A 173 -4.20 13.61 -3.35
N ALA A 174 -4.23 14.23 -4.52
CA ALA A 174 -3.04 14.43 -5.36
C ALA A 174 -1.90 15.19 -4.64
N ASN A 175 -2.18 15.89 -3.53
CA ASN A 175 -1.16 16.55 -2.72
C ASN A 175 -0.21 15.55 -2.05
N ILE A 176 -0.68 14.33 -1.69
CA ILE A 176 0.20 13.30 -1.13
C ILE A 176 1.24 12.84 -2.16
N TYR A 177 0.85 12.74 -3.44
CA TYR A 177 1.77 12.36 -4.50
C TYR A 177 2.82 13.44 -4.76
N VAL A 178 2.47 14.73 -4.65
CA VAL A 178 3.47 15.82 -4.71
C VAL A 178 4.50 15.68 -3.59
N SER A 179 4.04 15.43 -2.35
CA SER A 179 4.94 15.18 -1.21
C SER A 179 5.84 13.97 -1.44
N MET A 180 5.29 12.88 -1.97
CA MET A 180 6.04 11.66 -2.27
C MET A 180 7.07 11.88 -3.41
N LEU A 181 6.70 12.60 -4.47
CA LEU A 181 7.61 12.93 -5.56
C LEU A 181 8.79 13.79 -5.08
N GLN A 182 8.52 14.81 -4.27
CA GLN A 182 9.56 15.65 -3.69
C GLN A 182 10.47 14.82 -2.75
N ARG A 183 9.90 13.87 -2.01
CA ARG A 183 10.69 12.95 -1.18
C ARG A 183 11.60 12.03 -2.00
N LEU A 184 11.23 11.69 -3.24
CA LEU A 184 12.06 10.98 -4.20
C LEU A 184 13.11 11.89 -4.90
N GLY A 185 13.18 13.17 -4.54
CA GLY A 185 14.08 14.13 -5.17
C GLY A 185 13.57 14.69 -6.51
N ILE A 186 12.32 14.42 -6.86
CA ILE A 186 11.67 14.96 -8.07
C ILE A 186 11.06 16.31 -7.70
N GLY A 187 11.62 17.39 -8.20
CA GLY A 187 11.21 18.77 -7.90
C GLY A 187 9.89 19.15 -8.57
N SER A 188 8.81 18.39 -8.31
CA SER A 188 7.47 18.68 -8.83
C SER A 188 6.69 19.51 -7.83
N GLU A 189 6.13 20.63 -8.27
CA GLU A 189 5.21 21.45 -7.47
C GLU A 189 3.75 21.07 -7.67
N LYS A 190 3.46 20.27 -8.71
CA LYS A 190 2.09 19.88 -9.10
C LYS A 190 2.03 18.46 -9.65
N PHE A 191 0.96 17.76 -9.30
CA PHE A 191 0.58 16.47 -9.87
C PHE A 191 -0.95 16.39 -9.98
N ALA A 192 -1.48 16.12 -11.18
CA ALA A 192 -2.91 16.01 -11.44
C ALA A 192 -3.71 17.21 -10.86
N THR A 193 -4.66 16.96 -9.98
CA THR A 193 -5.53 17.96 -9.34
C THR A 193 -4.91 18.58 -8.08
N SER A 194 -3.63 18.36 -7.80
CA SER A 194 -2.98 18.92 -6.60
C SER A 194 -2.95 20.44 -6.65
N ASN A 195 -2.95 21.06 -5.46
CA ASN A 195 -2.73 22.48 -5.24
C ASN A 195 -1.53 22.77 -4.32
N GLY A 196 -0.64 21.79 -4.17
CA GLY A 196 0.56 21.85 -3.36
C GLY A 196 0.89 20.48 -2.76
N THR A 197 1.67 20.48 -1.68
CA THR A 197 1.99 19.30 -0.88
C THR A 197 0.87 18.94 0.10
N MET A 198 0.92 17.74 0.68
CA MET A 198 0.01 17.35 1.76
C MET A 198 0.44 18.02 3.06
N ARG A 199 -0.41 18.91 3.59
CA ARG A 199 -0.16 19.60 4.86
C ARG A 199 -0.16 18.61 6.03
N GLY A 200 0.77 18.81 6.96
CA GLY A 200 0.95 17.95 8.14
C GLY A 200 1.80 16.71 7.87
N LEU A 201 2.20 16.49 6.63
CA LEU A 201 3.11 15.41 6.27
C LEU A 201 4.54 15.97 6.24
N GLU A 202 5.15 16.07 7.42
CA GLU A 202 6.49 16.58 7.61
C GLU A 202 7.53 15.46 7.56
N MET A 203 8.80 15.84 7.35
CA MET A 203 9.92 14.91 7.49
C MET A 203 10.28 14.70 8.97
N ALA A 204 10.74 13.45 9.28
CA ALA A 204 11.20 13.08 10.62
C ALA A 204 12.60 13.66 10.93
#